data_15f9ba53989387dd41b21b93d16c1b92
#
_entry.id   15f9ba53989387dd41b21b93d16c1b92
#
_cell.length_a   1.000
_cell.length_b   1.000
_cell.length_c   1.000
_cell.angle_alpha   90.00
_cell.angle_beta   90.00
_cell.angle_gamma   90.00
#
_symmetry.space_group_name_H-M   'P 1'
#
loop_
_entity.id
_entity.type
_entity.pdbx_description
1 polymer ?
#
loop_
_entity_poly.entity_id
_entity_poly.type
_entity_poly.pdbx_seq_one_letter_code
_entity_poly.pdbx_strand_id
1 'polypeptide(L)'
;FQIADRRIEKVFKIDEYSAMAIAGAAGPCIEMAKLFQTELEHYEKLEGMSLSCEGKANKLGQMVKANLPMVFQGLVVMPLYVGYDLKRSEGRIFKYDITGGRYEESDYHAIGSGGKDARNTMREHFQRQLPEAEALKLALMSLYNAADDDVGTGGPDLVRGIYPTAKLVNSQGITDVPN
;
A
#
# COMPACT_ATOMS: atom_id res chain seq x y z
N PHE A 1 -10.36 19.74 12.22
CA PHE A 1 -10.08 18.93 11.03
C PHE A 1 -11.35 18.30 10.51
N GLN A 2 -11.66 18.54 9.25
CA GLN A 2 -12.76 17.87 8.57
C GLN A 2 -12.19 16.94 7.50
N ILE A 3 -12.67 15.72 7.49
CA ILE A 3 -12.36 14.80 6.40
C ILE A 3 -13.34 15.12 5.27
N ALA A 4 -12.84 15.72 4.20
CA ALA A 4 -13.66 16.18 3.10
C ALA A 4 -14.28 15.03 2.30
N ASP A 5 -13.55 13.95 2.10
CA ASP A 5 -14.05 12.76 1.40
C ASP A 5 -13.36 11.51 1.94
N ARG A 6 -14.13 10.60 2.53
CA ARG A 6 -13.66 9.31 3.04
C ARG A 6 -13.68 8.21 2.00
N ARG A 7 -14.19 8.49 0.80
CA ARG A 7 -14.33 7.51 -0.28
C ARG A 7 -13.12 7.47 -1.21
N ILE A 8 -12.10 8.32 -0.98
CA ILE A 8 -10.88 8.29 -1.78
C ILE A 8 -10.13 7.01 -1.46
N GLU A 9 -10.04 6.15 -2.45
CA GLU A 9 -9.32 4.90 -2.36
C GLU A 9 -7.82 5.17 -2.44
N LYS A 10 -7.06 4.61 -1.50
CA LYS A 10 -5.59 4.72 -1.45
C LYS A 10 -4.90 3.36 -1.54
N VAL A 11 -5.65 2.30 -1.85
CA VAL A 11 -5.15 0.96 -2.10
C VAL A 11 -5.49 0.59 -3.53
N PHE A 12 -4.48 0.31 -4.34
CA PHE A 12 -4.63 0.12 -5.78
C PHE A 12 -4.12 -1.24 -6.21
N LYS A 13 -4.89 -1.94 -7.04
CA LYS A 13 -4.36 -3.05 -7.82
C LYS A 13 -3.47 -2.46 -8.92
N ILE A 14 -2.22 -2.88 -8.98
CA ILE A 14 -1.25 -2.39 -9.97
C ILE A 14 -1.21 -3.30 -11.17
N ASP A 15 -1.04 -4.59 -10.95
CA ASP A 15 -1.16 -5.62 -11.97
C ASP A 15 -1.66 -6.93 -11.33
N GLU A 16 -1.52 -8.05 -12.01
CA GLU A 16 -2.08 -9.33 -11.57
C GLU A 16 -1.59 -9.76 -10.18
N TYR A 17 -0.32 -9.48 -9.84
CA TYR A 17 0.31 -9.92 -8.60
C TYR A 17 0.84 -8.77 -7.74
N SER A 18 0.44 -7.55 -8.01
CA SER A 18 0.94 -6.36 -7.32
C SER A 18 -0.18 -5.45 -6.86
N ALA A 19 -0.06 -4.98 -5.63
CA ALA A 19 -0.91 -3.95 -5.09
C ALA A 19 -0.05 -2.86 -4.45
N MET A 20 -0.59 -1.67 -4.33
CA MET A 20 0.10 -0.54 -3.72
C MET A 20 -0.86 0.25 -2.84
N ALA A 21 -0.43 0.55 -1.63
CA ALA A 21 -1.09 1.53 -0.78
C ALA A 21 -0.27 2.82 -0.83
N ILE A 22 -0.92 3.97 -0.77
CA ILE A 22 -0.24 5.26 -0.82
C ILE A 22 -0.76 6.18 0.27
N ALA A 23 0.16 6.83 0.99
CA ALA A 23 -0.14 7.90 1.92
C ALA A 23 0.31 9.24 1.33
N GLY A 24 -0.44 10.31 1.57
CA GLY A 24 -0.11 11.65 1.11
C GLY A 24 -1.26 12.35 0.40
N ALA A 25 -0.92 13.30 -0.46
CA ALA A 25 -1.90 14.08 -1.20
C ALA A 25 -2.66 13.23 -2.22
N ALA A 26 -3.98 13.31 -2.24
CA ALA A 26 -4.86 12.42 -3.00
C ALA A 26 -4.59 12.45 -4.52
N GLY A 27 -4.51 13.63 -5.11
CA GLY A 27 -4.24 13.77 -6.55
C GLY A 27 -2.91 13.15 -6.97
N PRO A 28 -1.79 13.56 -6.38
CA PRO A 28 -0.49 12.94 -6.65
C PRO A 28 -0.44 11.43 -6.37
N CYS A 29 -1.15 10.94 -5.36
CA CYS A 29 -1.23 9.50 -5.09
C CYS A 29 -1.87 8.74 -6.25
N ILE A 30 -3.01 9.23 -6.75
CA ILE A 30 -3.72 8.62 -7.87
C ILE A 30 -2.86 8.65 -9.14
N GLU A 31 -2.18 9.77 -9.39
CA GLU A 31 -1.29 9.90 -10.55
C GLU A 31 -0.13 8.92 -10.49
N MET A 32 0.50 8.76 -9.31
CA MET A 32 1.59 7.80 -9.12
C MET A 32 1.12 6.37 -9.38
N ALA A 33 -0.05 5.99 -8.86
CA ALA A 33 -0.61 4.67 -9.08
C ALA A 33 -0.85 4.39 -10.56
N LYS A 34 -1.46 5.33 -11.27
CA LYS A 34 -1.73 5.21 -12.70
C LYS A 34 -0.44 5.13 -13.51
N LEU A 35 0.53 5.96 -13.20
CA LEU A 35 1.82 5.95 -13.89
C LEU A 35 2.55 4.63 -13.66
N PHE A 36 2.53 4.10 -12.45
CA PHE A 36 3.15 2.81 -12.14
C PHE A 36 2.49 1.67 -12.92
N GLN A 37 1.16 1.63 -12.96
CA GLN A 37 0.41 0.66 -13.76
C GLN A 37 0.84 0.73 -15.24
N THR A 38 0.89 1.93 -15.80
CA THR A 38 1.25 2.18 -17.21
C THR A 38 2.69 1.76 -17.49
N GLU A 39 3.61 2.07 -16.62
CA GLU A 39 5.03 1.71 -16.78
C GLU A 39 5.24 0.21 -16.77
N LEU A 40 4.57 -0.52 -15.89
CA LEU A 40 4.67 -1.98 -15.83
C LEU A 40 4.03 -2.64 -17.05
N GLU A 41 2.89 -2.13 -17.49
CA GLU A 41 2.20 -2.62 -18.68
C GLU A 41 3.04 -2.39 -19.94
N HIS A 42 3.64 -1.21 -20.06
CA HIS A 42 4.52 -0.86 -21.18
C HIS A 42 5.75 -1.76 -21.24
N TYR A 43 6.39 -2.01 -20.10
CA TYR A 43 7.52 -2.94 -20.02
C TYR A 43 7.14 -4.33 -20.50
N GLU A 44 6.01 -4.85 -20.03
CA GLU A 44 5.53 -6.19 -20.40
C GLU A 44 5.27 -6.31 -21.92
N LYS A 45 4.69 -5.27 -22.51
CA LYS A 45 4.45 -5.23 -23.97
C LYS A 45 5.74 -5.19 -24.77
N LEU A 46 6.74 -4.45 -24.32
CA LEU A 46 8.02 -4.35 -25.02
C LEU A 46 8.89 -5.60 -24.87
N GLU A 47 8.93 -6.17 -23.67
CA GLU A 47 9.83 -7.28 -23.35
C GLU A 47 9.19 -8.66 -23.52
N GLY A 48 7.86 -8.72 -23.70
CA GLY A 48 7.14 -9.98 -23.78
C GLY A 48 7.00 -10.75 -22.48
N MET A 49 7.42 -10.15 -21.37
CA MET A 49 7.35 -10.73 -20.03
C MET A 49 7.22 -9.64 -18.97
N SER A 50 6.62 -9.97 -17.84
CA SER A 50 6.52 -9.06 -16.70
C SER A 50 7.87 -8.90 -16.01
N LEU A 51 8.08 -7.72 -15.42
CA LEU A 51 9.16 -7.52 -14.46
C LEU A 51 9.03 -8.51 -13.29
N SER A 52 10.15 -8.90 -12.68
CA SER A 52 10.13 -9.63 -11.41
C SER A 52 9.51 -8.77 -10.30
N CYS A 53 9.06 -9.41 -9.22
CA CYS A 53 8.54 -8.68 -8.06
C CYS A 53 9.53 -7.62 -7.57
N GLU A 54 10.78 -7.97 -7.45
CA GLU A 54 11.85 -7.04 -7.05
C GLU A 54 12.09 -5.95 -8.08
N GLY A 55 12.02 -6.27 -9.37
CA GLY A 55 12.13 -5.29 -10.46
C GLY A 55 11.02 -4.25 -10.42
N LYS A 56 9.79 -4.67 -10.13
CA LYS A 56 8.66 -3.77 -9.92
C LYS A 56 8.87 -2.85 -8.72
N ALA A 57 9.35 -3.42 -7.61
CA ALA A 57 9.68 -2.63 -6.42
C ALA A 57 10.76 -1.59 -6.70
N ASN A 58 11.79 -1.94 -7.46
CA ASN A 58 12.83 -1.01 -7.90
C ASN A 58 12.28 0.11 -8.79
N LYS A 59 11.39 -0.24 -9.71
CA LYS A 59 10.75 0.75 -10.59
C LYS A 59 9.97 1.79 -9.79
N LEU A 60 9.22 1.35 -8.79
CA LEU A 60 8.50 2.25 -7.90
C LEU A 60 9.48 3.15 -7.12
N GLY A 61 10.61 2.63 -6.68
CA GLY A 61 11.66 3.42 -6.01
C GLY A 61 12.17 4.55 -6.90
N GLN A 62 12.38 4.29 -8.19
CA GLN A 62 12.78 5.32 -9.17
C GLN A 62 11.70 6.39 -9.31
N MET A 63 10.43 6.01 -9.29
CA MET A 63 9.31 6.95 -9.38
C MET A 63 9.21 7.82 -8.12
N VAL A 64 9.44 7.25 -6.94
CA VAL A 64 9.48 8.02 -5.68
C VAL A 64 10.63 9.04 -5.73
N LYS A 65 11.81 8.63 -6.19
CA LYS A 65 12.95 9.54 -6.36
C LYS A 65 12.62 10.67 -7.33
N ALA A 66 11.97 10.38 -8.44
CA ALA A 66 11.57 11.39 -9.43
C ALA A 66 10.54 12.37 -8.88
N ASN A 67 9.78 11.99 -7.85
CA ASN A 67 8.80 12.84 -7.18
C ASN A 67 9.42 13.80 -6.14
N LEU A 68 10.72 13.71 -5.87
CA LEU A 68 11.38 14.51 -4.85
C LEU A 68 11.17 16.03 -4.99
N PRO A 69 11.21 16.63 -6.21
CA PRO A 69 10.90 18.04 -6.36
C PRO A 69 9.51 18.45 -5.85
N MET A 70 8.52 17.55 -5.97
CA MET A 70 7.16 17.77 -5.47
C MET A 70 7.13 17.77 -3.94
N VAL A 71 7.97 16.95 -3.31
CA VAL A 71 8.10 16.90 -1.86
C VAL A 71 8.55 18.25 -1.30
N PHE A 72 9.48 18.93 -1.97
CA PHE A 72 9.91 20.27 -1.59
C PHE A 72 8.81 21.33 -1.72
N GLN A 73 7.78 21.04 -2.48
CA GLN A 73 6.57 21.88 -2.59
C GLN A 73 5.47 21.46 -1.59
N GLY A 74 5.77 20.52 -0.69
CA GLY A 74 4.81 20.02 0.29
C GLY A 74 3.88 18.90 -0.20
N LEU A 75 4.10 18.39 -1.42
CA LEU A 75 3.28 17.32 -1.99
C LEU A 75 3.95 15.96 -1.78
N VAL A 76 3.89 15.46 -0.57
CA VAL A 76 4.48 14.17 -0.19
C VAL A 76 3.59 13.03 -0.66
N VAL A 77 4.22 12.01 -1.29
CA VAL A 77 3.58 10.76 -1.69
C VAL A 77 4.48 9.62 -1.23
N MET A 78 3.95 8.78 -0.34
CA MET A 78 4.69 7.65 0.24
C MET A 78 3.96 6.36 -0.05
N PRO A 79 4.51 5.51 -0.94
CA PRO A 79 3.89 4.23 -1.25
C PRO A 79 4.34 3.10 -0.33
N LEU A 80 3.48 2.10 -0.26
CA LEU A 80 3.77 0.77 0.28
C LEU A 80 3.46 -0.23 -0.84
N TYR A 81 4.46 -0.98 -1.27
CA TYR A 81 4.31 -1.95 -2.33
C TYR A 81 4.18 -3.36 -1.77
N VAL A 82 3.17 -4.09 -2.23
CA VAL A 82 2.95 -5.49 -1.87
C VAL A 82 2.84 -6.30 -3.16
N GLY A 83 3.71 -7.28 -3.31
CA GLY A 83 3.70 -8.15 -4.47
C GLY A 83 3.77 -9.62 -4.08
N TYR A 84 3.21 -10.49 -4.92
CA TYR A 84 3.44 -11.91 -4.80
C TYR A 84 4.59 -12.32 -5.73
N ASP A 85 5.65 -12.85 -5.14
CA ASP A 85 6.83 -13.29 -5.88
C ASP A 85 6.65 -14.74 -6.31
N LEU A 86 6.36 -14.94 -7.59
CA LEU A 86 6.10 -16.27 -8.15
C LEU A 86 7.33 -17.19 -8.09
N LYS A 87 8.54 -16.61 -8.15
CA LYS A 87 9.78 -17.39 -8.06
C LYS A 87 10.03 -17.91 -6.65
N ARG A 88 9.69 -17.11 -5.64
CA ARG A 88 9.87 -17.46 -4.24
C ARG A 88 8.63 -18.07 -3.60
N SER A 89 7.49 -18.01 -4.31
CA SER A 89 6.18 -18.47 -3.80
C SER A 89 5.82 -17.81 -2.47
N GLU A 90 6.03 -16.51 -2.35
CA GLU A 90 5.75 -15.75 -1.14
C GLU A 90 5.30 -14.32 -1.45
N GLY A 91 4.51 -13.75 -0.54
CA GLY A 91 4.19 -12.33 -0.55
C GLY A 91 5.37 -11.52 -0.01
N ARG A 92 5.62 -10.37 -0.61
CA ARG A 92 6.70 -9.47 -0.22
C ARG A 92 6.18 -8.06 -0.03
N ILE A 93 6.72 -7.37 0.97
CA ILE A 93 6.34 -6.01 1.34
C ILE A 93 7.56 -5.11 1.23
N PHE A 94 7.42 -3.99 0.51
CA PHE A 94 8.47 -2.99 0.37
C PHE A 94 7.97 -1.62 0.80
N LYS A 95 8.76 -0.94 1.60
CA LYS A 95 8.55 0.46 1.98
C LYS A 95 9.63 1.34 1.35
N TYR A 96 9.37 2.65 1.32
CA TYR A 96 10.25 3.60 0.65
C TYR A 96 10.49 4.82 1.53
N ASP A 97 11.65 5.46 1.36
CA ASP A 97 11.87 6.82 1.84
C ASP A 97 11.66 7.82 0.70
N ILE A 98 11.65 9.11 1.01
CA ILE A 98 11.36 10.16 0.02
C ILE A 98 12.43 10.27 -1.08
N THR A 99 13.61 9.71 -0.87
CA THR A 99 14.70 9.70 -1.86
C THR A 99 14.63 8.50 -2.80
N GLY A 100 13.63 7.65 -2.64
CA GLY A 100 13.47 6.44 -3.44
C GLY A 100 14.20 5.22 -2.89
N GLY A 101 14.78 5.32 -1.69
CA GLY A 101 15.37 4.18 -1.00
C GLY A 101 14.30 3.13 -0.72
N ARG A 102 14.62 1.88 -1.05
CA ARG A 102 13.70 0.75 -0.92
C ARG A 102 14.15 -0.17 0.20
N TYR A 103 13.19 -0.55 1.06
CA TYR A 103 13.44 -1.44 2.20
C TYR A 103 12.38 -2.53 2.24
N GLU A 104 12.79 -3.78 2.42
CA GLU A 104 11.87 -4.89 2.54
C GLU A 104 11.49 -5.15 4.00
N GLU A 105 10.18 -5.31 4.23
CA GLU A 105 9.65 -5.71 5.54
C GLU A 105 9.20 -7.17 5.46
N SER A 106 9.70 -8.00 6.37
CA SER A 106 9.42 -9.43 6.34
C SER A 106 8.06 -9.80 6.91
N ASP A 107 7.49 -8.99 7.78
CA ASP A 107 6.33 -9.38 8.57
C ASP A 107 5.10 -8.49 8.32
N TYR A 108 5.22 -7.20 8.56
CA TYR A 108 4.13 -6.22 8.41
C TYR A 108 4.68 -4.82 8.26
N HIS A 109 3.83 -3.90 7.81
CA HIS A 109 4.16 -2.47 7.82
C HIS A 109 2.88 -1.63 7.81
N ALA A 110 3.04 -0.36 8.14
CA ALA A 110 2.00 0.65 8.01
C ALA A 110 2.64 2.00 7.67
N ILE A 111 1.94 2.79 6.87
CA ILE A 111 2.38 4.10 6.41
C ILE A 111 1.33 5.15 6.75
N GLY A 112 1.70 6.43 6.61
CA GLY A 112 0.82 7.56 6.86
C GLY A 112 0.92 8.07 8.29
N SER A 113 0.08 9.06 8.60
CA SER A 113 0.09 9.76 9.90
C SER A 113 -0.22 8.84 11.09
N GLY A 114 -1.12 7.86 10.90
CA GLY A 114 -1.43 6.84 11.92
C GLY A 114 -0.54 5.61 11.88
N GLY A 115 0.51 5.61 11.06
CA GLY A 115 1.35 4.42 10.82
C GLY A 115 2.04 3.90 12.07
N LYS A 116 2.51 4.78 12.95
CA LYS A 116 3.17 4.38 14.20
C LYS A 116 2.22 3.61 15.11
N ASP A 117 1.02 4.10 15.30
CA ASP A 117 0.02 3.44 16.15
C ASP A 117 -0.42 2.11 15.55
N ALA A 118 -0.62 2.06 14.24
CA ALA A 118 -0.95 0.82 13.56
C ALA A 118 0.18 -0.22 13.69
N ARG A 119 1.44 0.18 13.52
CA ARG A 119 2.59 -0.73 13.70
C ARG A 119 2.70 -1.22 15.13
N ASN A 120 2.40 -0.39 16.13
CA ASN A 120 2.42 -0.80 17.53
C ASN A 120 1.39 -1.91 17.80
N THR A 121 0.17 -1.76 17.29
CA THR A 121 -0.87 -2.79 17.40
C THR A 121 -0.43 -4.10 16.72
N MET A 122 0.11 -4.00 15.51
CA MET A 122 0.60 -5.18 14.79
C MET A 122 1.73 -5.88 15.54
N ARG A 123 2.64 -5.11 16.12
CA ARG A 123 3.77 -5.67 16.90
C ARG A 123 3.28 -6.53 18.07
N GLU A 124 2.23 -6.09 18.75
CA GLU A 124 1.69 -6.79 19.92
C GLU A 124 1.01 -8.11 19.55
N HIS A 125 0.43 -8.21 18.37
CA HIS A 125 -0.44 -9.34 18.00
C HIS A 125 0.05 -10.16 16.84
N PHE A 126 1.09 -9.72 16.10
CA PHE A 126 1.59 -10.43 14.94
C PHE A 126 2.30 -11.72 15.34
N GLN A 127 2.01 -12.77 14.58
CA GLN A 127 2.73 -14.03 14.61
C GLN A 127 3.03 -14.45 13.16
N ARG A 128 4.15 -15.11 12.95
CA ARG A 128 4.48 -15.62 11.61
C ARG A 128 3.48 -16.68 11.19
N GLN A 129 3.19 -16.72 9.90
CA GLN A 129 2.24 -17.66 9.29
C GLN A 129 0.82 -17.53 9.84
N LEU A 130 0.38 -16.30 10.16
CA LEU A 130 -1.01 -16.08 10.49
C LEU A 130 -1.91 -16.53 9.33
N PRO A 131 -3.02 -17.23 9.62
CA PRO A 131 -4.04 -17.49 8.62
C PRO A 131 -4.55 -16.18 8.01
N GLU A 132 -4.97 -16.24 6.75
CA GLU A 132 -5.44 -15.09 5.99
C GLU A 132 -6.51 -14.27 6.74
N ALA A 133 -7.51 -14.95 7.31
CA ALA A 133 -8.57 -14.28 8.08
C ALA A 133 -8.04 -13.57 9.33
N GLU A 134 -7.07 -14.15 10.01
CA GLU A 134 -6.46 -13.56 11.19
C GLU A 134 -5.55 -12.36 10.83
N ALA A 135 -4.84 -12.45 9.71
CA ALA A 135 -4.03 -11.34 9.20
C ALA A 135 -4.91 -10.15 8.83
N LEU A 136 -6.03 -10.38 8.15
CA LEU A 136 -7.00 -9.34 7.83
C LEU A 136 -7.57 -8.69 9.09
N LYS A 137 -7.96 -9.50 10.07
CA LYS A 137 -8.47 -9.01 11.36
C LYS A 137 -7.45 -8.12 12.06
N LEU A 138 -6.19 -8.53 12.07
CA LEU A 138 -5.11 -7.74 12.68
C LEU A 138 -4.92 -6.41 11.95
N ALA A 139 -4.93 -6.40 10.63
CA ALA A 139 -4.80 -5.19 9.83
C ALA A 139 -5.95 -4.22 10.13
N LEU A 140 -7.19 -4.70 10.17
CA LEU A 140 -8.37 -3.89 10.47
C LEU A 140 -8.31 -3.33 11.91
N MET A 141 -7.95 -4.15 12.88
CA MET A 141 -7.80 -3.72 14.27
C MET A 141 -6.74 -2.63 14.40
N SER A 142 -5.64 -2.76 13.68
CA SER A 142 -4.57 -1.76 13.66
C SER A 142 -5.03 -0.42 13.09
N LEU A 143 -5.84 -0.44 12.03
CA LEU A 143 -6.45 0.76 11.46
C LEU A 143 -7.44 1.40 12.44
N TYR A 144 -8.27 0.62 13.11
CA TYR A 144 -9.20 1.13 14.13
C TYR A 144 -8.47 1.85 15.25
N ASN A 145 -7.44 1.23 15.79
CA ASN A 145 -6.66 1.81 16.88
C ASN A 145 -5.94 3.10 16.44
N ALA A 146 -5.41 3.12 15.22
CA ALA A 146 -4.81 4.33 14.66
C ALA A 146 -5.84 5.44 14.44
N ALA A 147 -7.06 5.11 14.02
CA ALA A 147 -8.12 6.08 13.77
C ALA A 147 -8.61 6.78 15.05
N ASP A 148 -8.54 6.10 16.21
CA ASP A 148 -8.92 6.69 17.48
C ASP A 148 -7.96 7.81 17.92
N ASP A 149 -6.67 7.69 17.56
CA ASP A 149 -5.62 8.61 18.02
C ASP A 149 -5.16 9.60 16.94
N ASP A 150 -5.48 9.36 15.65
CA ASP A 150 -5.01 10.15 14.54
C ASP A 150 -6.16 10.71 13.70
N VAL A 151 -6.26 12.03 13.63
CA VAL A 151 -7.29 12.73 12.85
C VAL A 151 -7.16 12.48 11.34
N GLY A 152 -5.93 12.24 10.87
CA GLY A 152 -5.65 11.94 9.45
C GLY A 152 -6.10 10.54 9.02
N THR A 153 -6.31 9.63 9.98
CA THR A 153 -6.78 8.27 9.72
C THR A 153 -8.28 8.21 9.96
N GLY A 154 -9.06 8.09 8.88
CA GLY A 154 -10.52 7.99 8.97
C GLY A 154 -10.96 6.62 9.48
N GLY A 155 -11.89 6.61 10.45
CA GLY A 155 -12.57 5.40 10.88
C GLY A 155 -13.74 5.05 9.96
N PRO A 156 -14.39 3.89 10.17
CA PRO A 156 -15.56 3.52 9.41
C PRO A 156 -16.74 4.46 9.71
N ASP A 157 -17.54 4.73 8.70
CA ASP A 157 -18.76 5.52 8.81
C ASP A 157 -19.92 4.64 8.39
N LEU A 158 -20.60 4.09 9.39
CA LEU A 158 -21.74 3.17 9.18
C LEU A 158 -22.94 3.88 8.56
N VAL A 159 -23.14 5.16 8.85
CA VAL A 159 -24.25 5.95 8.32
C VAL A 159 -24.09 6.19 6.81
N ARG A 160 -22.87 6.48 6.37
CA ARG A 160 -22.54 6.72 4.96
C ARG A 160 -22.13 5.46 4.21
N GLY A 161 -22.03 4.31 4.89
CA GLY A 161 -21.59 3.05 4.30
C GLY A 161 -20.10 3.06 3.91
N ILE A 162 -19.28 3.79 4.63
CA ILE A 162 -17.83 3.89 4.36
C ILE A 162 -17.08 2.93 5.27
N TYR A 163 -16.39 1.99 4.65
CA TYR A 163 -15.60 0.95 5.31
C TYR A 163 -14.16 0.96 4.82
N PRO A 164 -13.21 0.41 5.58
CA PRO A 164 -11.84 0.25 5.11
C PRO A 164 -11.79 -0.59 3.84
N THR A 165 -10.96 -0.17 2.88
CA THR A 165 -10.66 -0.95 1.69
C THR A 165 -9.57 -1.95 2.03
N ALA A 166 -9.76 -3.21 1.68
CA ALA A 166 -8.77 -4.25 1.87
C ALA A 166 -8.61 -5.11 0.61
N LYS A 167 -7.38 -5.49 0.32
CA LYS A 167 -7.05 -6.39 -0.78
C LYS A 167 -6.16 -7.52 -0.28
N LEU A 168 -6.34 -8.69 -0.86
CA LEU A 168 -5.50 -9.86 -0.61
C LEU A 168 -4.58 -10.08 -1.80
N VAL A 169 -3.31 -10.36 -1.51
CA VAL A 169 -2.29 -10.67 -2.50
C VAL A 169 -1.76 -12.06 -2.22
N ASN A 170 -1.97 -12.99 -3.14
CA ASN A 170 -1.51 -14.38 -3.00
C ASN A 170 -1.21 -14.99 -4.36
N SER A 171 -0.94 -16.29 -4.41
CA SER A 171 -0.62 -17.01 -5.65
C SER A 171 -1.74 -16.96 -6.70
N GLN A 172 -2.97 -16.62 -6.31
CA GLN A 172 -4.11 -16.48 -7.20
C GLN A 172 -4.27 -15.06 -7.76
N GLY A 173 -3.42 -14.14 -7.32
CA GLY A 173 -3.46 -12.75 -7.73
C GLY A 173 -4.00 -11.82 -6.64
N ILE A 174 -4.60 -10.73 -7.08
CA ILE A 174 -5.17 -9.70 -6.20
C ILE A 174 -6.68 -9.88 -6.10
N THR A 175 -7.19 -9.94 -4.88
CA THR A 175 -8.62 -10.08 -4.61
C THR A 175 -9.08 -8.98 -3.67
N ASP A 176 -10.19 -8.35 -4.02
CA ASP A 176 -10.85 -7.40 -3.12
C ASP A 176 -11.55 -8.15 -1.99
N VAL A 177 -11.41 -7.63 -0.77
CA VAL A 177 -12.13 -8.16 0.38
C VAL A 177 -13.49 -7.46 0.45
N PRO A 178 -14.61 -8.20 0.44
CA PRO A 178 -15.95 -7.60 0.56
C PRO A 178 -16.13 -6.87 1.90
N ASN A 179 -16.92 -5.81 1.87
CA ASN A 179 -17.28 -5.05 3.07
C ASN A 179 -18.18 -5.86 4.02
#